data_7aeb2eb5a1cca9ede490c518b2ca6961
#
_entry.id   7aeb2eb5a1cca9ede490c518b2ca6961
#
_cell.length_a   1.000
_cell.length_b   1.000
_cell.length_c   1.000
_cell.angle_alpha   90.00
_cell.angle_beta   90.00
_cell.angle_gamma   90.00
#
_symmetry.space_group_name_H-M   'P 1'
#
loop_
_entity.id
_entity.type
_entity.pdbx_description
1 polymer ?
#
loop_
_entity_poly.entity_id
_entity_poly.type
_entity_poly.pdbx_seq_one_letter_code
_entity_poly.pdbx_strand_id
1 'polypeptide(L)'
;MKSDIQIAQEAAMLPITQVAEKLNISADELELYGKYKAKLSDEYLKQISQNPDGKLILVTAINPTPAGEGKTTTTVGLGQAFGRLSKKAIIALREPSLGPCFGIKGGAAGGGYAQVVPMEDLNLHFTGDFHAITSANNLLAALLDNHIQQGNELGIDTRSVVWKRCLDMNDRVLRNIVVGLGAKTDGTVREDHFVITVASEIMAVLCLSDDMQDLKKRLGKMVVAYNYSGEPVTAADLNAVGAMAALLKDALKPNLIQTLEHTPALVHGGPFANIAHGCNSVRATKAALKMADYVITEAGFGADLGAEKFFDIKCRMSGLKPDAVVLVATIRALKYNGGVLRTELSTENMDALKKGIVNLEKHIENLQKFGVPVVVTLNSFLTDTPAETAYVKQFCEERGCEFALSEVWEKGGEGGIALAEKVLFTLENKQSNFRVLYGEEASLEEKIETIAREIYGAKGVNYSSQAKKQLAKLSELGFGTFPVCMAKTQYSLSDDPALLGRPENFEISVREAYVSAGAGFVVVLTGTVMTMPGLPKKPAAYNIDVEENGKITGLF
;
A
#
# COMPACT_ATOMS: atom_id res chain seq x y z
N MET A 1 -15.45 -17.98 -19.55
CA MET A 1 -14.29 -17.06 -19.46
C MET A 1 -13.28 -17.73 -18.56
N LYS A 2 -11.98 -17.68 -18.87
CA LYS A 2 -10.95 -18.26 -18.02
C LYS A 2 -10.82 -17.46 -16.71
N SER A 3 -10.49 -18.14 -15.60
CA SER A 3 -10.17 -17.46 -14.34
C SER A 3 -8.77 -16.80 -14.39
N ASP A 4 -8.49 -15.88 -13.49
CA ASP A 4 -7.20 -15.17 -13.45
C ASP A 4 -6.02 -16.14 -13.30
N ILE A 5 -6.14 -17.17 -12.45
CA ILE A 5 -5.11 -18.19 -12.31
C ILE A 5 -4.92 -19.03 -13.60
N GLN A 6 -5.99 -19.37 -14.31
CA GLN A 6 -5.88 -20.10 -15.57
C GLN A 6 -5.14 -19.28 -16.64
N ILE A 7 -5.42 -17.97 -16.72
CA ILE A 7 -4.71 -17.06 -17.62
C ILE A 7 -3.21 -16.99 -17.25
N ALA A 8 -2.90 -16.84 -15.97
CA ALA A 8 -1.53 -16.78 -15.49
C ALA A 8 -0.75 -18.09 -15.73
N GLN A 9 -1.38 -19.25 -15.51
CA GLN A 9 -0.77 -20.56 -15.72
C GLN A 9 -0.50 -20.90 -17.18
N GLU A 10 -1.26 -20.33 -18.10
CA GLU A 10 -1.05 -20.49 -19.55
C GLU A 10 -0.04 -19.48 -20.12
N ALA A 11 0.44 -18.55 -19.31
CA ALA A 11 1.35 -17.51 -19.76
C ALA A 11 2.70 -18.06 -20.25
N ALA A 12 3.13 -17.62 -21.42
CA ALA A 12 4.47 -17.92 -21.95
C ALA A 12 5.49 -16.96 -21.34
N MET A 13 5.94 -17.24 -20.11
CA MET A 13 6.91 -16.38 -19.41
C MET A 13 8.31 -16.45 -20.04
N LEU A 14 8.95 -15.30 -20.18
CA LEU A 14 10.38 -15.21 -20.51
C LEU A 14 11.24 -15.53 -19.27
N PRO A 15 12.44 -16.13 -19.44
CA PRO A 15 13.42 -16.14 -18.37
C PRO A 15 13.67 -14.74 -17.83
N ILE A 16 13.83 -14.62 -16.50
CA ILE A 16 13.96 -13.29 -15.87
C ILE A 16 15.18 -12.50 -16.38
N THR A 17 16.23 -13.17 -16.81
CA THR A 17 17.40 -12.55 -17.43
C THR A 17 17.05 -11.82 -18.73
N GLN A 18 16.16 -12.38 -19.56
CA GLN A 18 15.69 -11.72 -20.79
C GLN A 18 14.75 -10.53 -20.48
N VAL A 19 14.02 -10.60 -19.39
CA VAL A 19 13.23 -9.43 -18.92
C VAL A 19 14.16 -8.32 -18.45
N ALA A 20 15.22 -8.67 -17.73
CA ALA A 20 16.23 -7.74 -17.23
C ALA A 20 17.00 -7.04 -18.37
N GLU A 21 17.30 -7.75 -19.46
CA GLU A 21 17.93 -7.19 -20.66
C GLU A 21 17.16 -5.99 -21.24
N LYS A 22 15.82 -5.99 -21.15
CA LYS A 22 14.98 -4.84 -21.58
C LYS A 22 15.25 -3.56 -20.76
N LEU A 23 15.81 -3.71 -19.57
CA LEU A 23 16.21 -2.62 -18.68
C LEU A 23 17.71 -2.34 -18.74
N ASN A 24 18.47 -3.07 -19.58
CA ASN A 24 19.93 -3.08 -19.67
C ASN A 24 20.62 -3.59 -18.39
N ILE A 25 20.01 -4.57 -17.72
CA ILE A 25 20.55 -5.25 -16.53
C ILE A 25 21.21 -6.55 -17.00
N SER A 26 22.50 -6.74 -16.68
CA SER A 26 23.20 -8.00 -16.97
C SER A 26 22.79 -9.11 -15.98
N ALA A 27 22.99 -10.37 -16.37
CA ALA A 27 22.66 -11.49 -15.51
C ALA A 27 23.46 -11.52 -14.18
N ASP A 28 24.70 -10.99 -14.20
CA ASP A 28 25.57 -10.92 -13.02
C ASP A 28 25.11 -9.90 -11.98
N GLU A 29 24.21 -8.98 -12.36
CA GLU A 29 23.62 -7.97 -11.48
C GLU A 29 22.34 -8.47 -10.80
N LEU A 30 21.92 -9.70 -11.10
CA LEU A 30 20.72 -10.35 -10.57
C LEU A 30 21.06 -11.45 -9.58
N GLU A 31 20.31 -11.52 -8.50
CA GLU A 31 20.26 -12.68 -7.63
C GLU A 31 19.02 -13.51 -8.01
N LEU A 32 19.24 -14.65 -8.70
CA LEU A 32 18.17 -15.45 -9.27
C LEU A 32 17.40 -16.24 -8.20
N TYR A 33 16.08 -16.14 -8.22
CA TYR A 33 15.13 -16.95 -7.45
C TYR A 33 14.35 -17.87 -8.41
N GLY A 34 15.06 -18.83 -8.98
CA GLY A 34 14.54 -19.68 -10.05
C GLY A 34 14.58 -18.99 -11.43
N LYS A 35 13.77 -19.50 -12.36
CA LYS A 35 13.83 -19.07 -13.78
C LYS A 35 13.13 -17.72 -14.03
N TYR A 36 12.14 -17.36 -13.25
CA TYR A 36 11.20 -16.28 -13.57
C TYR A 36 11.19 -15.13 -12.58
N LYS A 37 12.01 -15.19 -11.54
CA LYS A 37 12.13 -14.18 -10.47
C LYS A 37 13.59 -13.89 -10.19
N ALA A 38 13.90 -12.66 -9.82
CA ALA A 38 15.23 -12.28 -9.33
C ALA A 38 15.13 -11.10 -8.38
N LYS A 39 16.15 -10.90 -7.56
CA LYS A 39 16.39 -9.66 -6.82
C LYS A 39 17.46 -8.85 -7.52
N LEU A 40 17.34 -7.51 -7.41
CA LEU A 40 18.38 -6.59 -7.87
C LEU A 40 19.51 -6.54 -6.83
N SER A 41 20.76 -6.69 -7.26
CA SER A 41 21.91 -6.62 -6.36
C SER A 41 22.12 -5.20 -5.80
N ASP A 42 22.72 -5.11 -4.61
CA ASP A 42 23.07 -3.82 -4.00
C ASP A 42 24.12 -3.05 -4.82
N GLU A 43 25.03 -3.77 -5.46
CA GLU A 43 26.06 -3.24 -6.36
C GLU A 43 25.42 -2.55 -7.55
N TYR A 44 24.47 -3.22 -8.21
CA TYR A 44 23.73 -2.64 -9.33
C TYR A 44 22.95 -1.39 -8.92
N LEU A 45 22.24 -1.45 -7.78
CA LEU A 45 21.48 -0.30 -7.29
C LEU A 45 22.37 0.92 -7.01
N LYS A 46 23.58 0.71 -6.51
CA LYS A 46 24.58 1.79 -6.35
C LYS A 46 25.06 2.32 -7.70
N GLN A 47 25.35 1.44 -8.65
CA GLN A 47 25.82 1.81 -9.99
C GLN A 47 24.83 2.72 -10.71
N ILE A 48 23.54 2.40 -10.70
CA ILE A 48 22.51 3.19 -11.38
C ILE A 48 22.08 4.45 -10.63
N SER A 49 22.52 4.65 -9.38
CA SER A 49 22.06 5.75 -8.50
C SER A 49 22.22 7.15 -9.11
N GLN A 50 23.18 7.34 -10.01
CA GLN A 50 23.44 8.62 -10.68
C GLN A 50 22.74 8.77 -12.04
N ASN A 51 22.01 7.76 -12.49
CA ASN A 51 21.24 7.89 -13.73
C ASN A 51 20.14 8.97 -13.57
N PRO A 52 19.73 9.63 -14.66
CA PRO A 52 18.59 10.54 -14.60
C PRO A 52 17.31 9.78 -14.21
N ASP A 53 16.41 10.49 -13.55
CA ASP A 53 15.11 9.93 -13.20
C ASP A 53 14.17 9.93 -14.42
N GLY A 54 13.43 8.84 -14.57
CA GLY A 54 12.28 8.78 -15.44
C GLY A 54 11.07 9.51 -14.85
N LYS A 55 9.93 9.45 -15.55
CA LYS A 55 8.65 10.04 -15.13
C LYS A 55 7.90 9.13 -14.18
N LEU A 56 7.48 9.66 -13.02
CA LEU A 56 6.74 8.94 -11.99
C LEU A 56 5.24 9.15 -12.14
N ILE A 57 4.50 8.07 -12.40
CA ILE A 57 3.05 8.06 -12.59
C ILE A 57 2.44 7.28 -11.43
N LEU A 58 1.59 7.94 -10.63
CA LEU A 58 0.83 7.31 -9.56
C LEU A 58 -0.54 6.87 -10.06
N VAL A 59 -0.90 5.61 -9.85
CA VAL A 59 -2.26 5.10 -10.05
C VAL A 59 -2.97 5.02 -8.70
N THR A 60 -4.12 5.66 -8.58
CA THR A 60 -4.98 5.64 -7.40
C THR A 60 -6.44 5.46 -7.83
N ALA A 61 -7.40 5.48 -6.90
CA ALA A 61 -8.81 5.33 -7.22
C ALA A 61 -9.69 6.24 -6.35
N ILE A 62 -10.97 6.33 -6.70
CA ILE A 62 -12.02 6.83 -5.82
C ILE A 62 -12.24 5.88 -4.64
N ASN A 63 -13.10 6.22 -3.67
CA ASN A 63 -13.42 5.30 -2.57
C ASN A 63 -13.86 3.94 -3.11
N PRO A 64 -13.24 2.83 -2.65
CA PRO A 64 -13.54 1.51 -3.20
C PRO A 64 -14.89 1.00 -2.74
N THR A 65 -15.54 0.24 -3.62
CA THR A 65 -16.62 -0.66 -3.23
C THR A 65 -16.05 -1.97 -2.65
N PRO A 66 -16.86 -2.79 -1.98
CA PRO A 66 -16.41 -4.11 -1.55
C PRO A 66 -15.96 -5.05 -2.69
N ALA A 67 -16.30 -4.74 -3.95
CA ALA A 67 -15.85 -5.50 -5.13
C ALA A 67 -14.46 -5.06 -5.64
N GLY A 68 -13.98 -3.89 -5.20
CA GLY A 68 -12.74 -3.27 -5.68
C GLY A 68 -12.91 -2.53 -7.01
N GLU A 69 -11.96 -1.64 -7.32
CA GLU A 69 -12.03 -0.73 -8.47
C GLU A 69 -11.03 -1.09 -9.59
N GLY A 70 -10.28 -2.17 -9.42
CA GLY A 70 -9.32 -2.63 -10.44
C GLY A 70 -8.07 -1.76 -10.58
N LYS A 71 -7.61 -1.09 -9.51
CA LYS A 71 -6.38 -0.28 -9.53
C LYS A 71 -5.16 -1.04 -10.03
N THR A 72 -4.85 -2.18 -9.41
CA THR A 72 -3.67 -2.98 -9.77
C THR A 72 -3.79 -3.48 -11.21
N THR A 73 -4.98 -3.92 -11.64
CA THR A 73 -5.26 -4.31 -13.02
C THR A 73 -4.99 -3.14 -13.99
N THR A 74 -5.48 -1.94 -13.64
CA THR A 74 -5.21 -0.73 -14.44
C THR A 74 -3.71 -0.36 -14.45
N THR A 75 -3.02 -0.47 -13.32
CA THR A 75 -1.59 -0.20 -13.20
C THR A 75 -0.77 -1.13 -14.10
N VAL A 76 -1.07 -2.42 -14.04
CA VAL A 76 -0.39 -3.44 -14.86
C VAL A 76 -0.71 -3.25 -16.34
N GLY A 77 -1.99 -3.09 -16.68
CA GLY A 77 -2.43 -2.89 -18.06
C GLY A 77 -1.88 -1.60 -18.68
N LEU A 78 -1.77 -0.52 -17.90
CA LEU A 78 -1.13 0.71 -18.35
C LEU A 78 0.36 0.48 -18.65
N GLY A 79 1.07 -0.26 -17.80
CA GLY A 79 2.47 -0.64 -18.06
C GLY A 79 2.63 -1.48 -19.32
N GLN A 80 1.74 -2.45 -19.55
CA GLN A 80 1.70 -3.23 -20.78
C GLN A 80 1.44 -2.34 -22.01
N ALA A 81 0.52 -1.38 -21.89
CA ALA A 81 0.20 -0.43 -22.95
C ALA A 81 1.40 0.46 -23.33
N PHE A 82 2.14 0.95 -22.32
CA PHE A 82 3.40 1.65 -22.58
C PHE A 82 4.40 0.78 -23.35
N GLY A 83 4.52 -0.51 -23.01
CA GLY A 83 5.34 -1.47 -23.73
C GLY A 83 4.91 -1.62 -25.20
N ARG A 84 3.59 -1.71 -25.46
CA ARG A 84 3.04 -1.76 -26.83
C ARG A 84 3.33 -0.49 -27.63
N LEU A 85 3.38 0.67 -26.97
CA LEU A 85 3.77 1.94 -27.59
C LEU A 85 5.29 2.10 -27.69
N SER A 86 6.06 1.02 -27.48
CA SER A 86 7.53 1.01 -27.51
C SER A 86 8.17 2.01 -26.54
N LYS A 87 7.51 2.30 -25.42
CA LYS A 87 8.05 3.14 -24.36
C LYS A 87 8.78 2.27 -23.33
N LYS A 88 9.94 2.71 -22.86
CA LYS A 88 10.70 2.03 -21.80
C LYS A 88 10.04 2.29 -20.46
N ALA A 89 9.15 1.39 -20.06
CA ALA A 89 8.36 1.49 -18.83
C ALA A 89 8.66 0.34 -17.87
N ILE A 90 8.52 0.60 -16.58
CA ILE A 90 8.57 -0.37 -15.49
C ILE A 90 7.43 -0.11 -14.52
N ILE A 91 6.88 -1.19 -13.96
CA ILE A 91 5.83 -1.13 -12.95
C ILE A 91 6.45 -1.36 -11.58
N ALA A 92 6.01 -0.61 -10.55
CA ALA A 92 6.43 -0.81 -9.17
C ALA A 92 5.21 -1.06 -8.28
N LEU A 93 5.10 -2.29 -7.75
CA LEU A 93 3.93 -2.80 -7.03
C LEU A 93 4.27 -3.21 -5.60
N ARG A 94 3.23 -3.38 -4.79
CA ARG A 94 3.30 -4.03 -3.48
C ARG A 94 3.24 -5.55 -3.66
N GLU A 95 3.93 -6.24 -2.76
CA GLU A 95 3.81 -7.68 -2.57
C GLU A 95 2.50 -8.01 -1.82
N PRO A 96 1.71 -9.01 -2.24
CA PRO A 96 0.50 -9.42 -1.54
C PRO A 96 0.80 -10.21 -0.27
N SER A 97 -0.05 -10.04 0.76
CA SER A 97 -0.01 -10.79 2.01
C SER A 97 -0.83 -12.07 1.93
N LEU A 98 -0.38 -13.14 2.58
CA LEU A 98 -1.06 -14.45 2.63
C LEU A 98 -2.46 -14.34 3.25
N GLY A 99 -2.62 -13.58 4.33
CA GLY A 99 -3.91 -13.46 5.02
C GLY A 99 -5.06 -13.05 4.11
N PRO A 100 -4.97 -11.95 3.34
CA PRO A 100 -5.95 -11.58 2.33
C PRO A 100 -6.14 -12.64 1.24
N CYS A 101 -5.06 -13.29 0.77
CA CYS A 101 -5.13 -14.33 -0.27
C CYS A 101 -5.98 -15.53 0.17
N PHE A 102 -5.82 -15.99 1.40
CA PHE A 102 -6.61 -17.08 1.99
C PHE A 102 -7.94 -16.62 2.61
N GLY A 103 -8.17 -15.32 2.73
CA GLY A 103 -9.34 -14.71 3.35
C GLY A 103 -10.49 -14.42 2.39
N ILE A 104 -10.64 -13.16 2.00
CA ILE A 104 -11.80 -12.68 1.24
C ILE A 104 -11.46 -12.41 -0.21
N LYS A 105 -10.23 -12.00 -0.51
CA LYS A 105 -9.87 -11.37 -1.79
C LYS A 105 -8.55 -11.88 -2.29
N GLY A 106 -8.49 -12.04 -3.60
CA GLY A 106 -7.30 -12.29 -4.37
C GLY A 106 -6.13 -11.38 -4.08
N GLY A 107 -4.94 -11.87 -4.39
CA GLY A 107 -3.71 -11.15 -4.26
C GLY A 107 -3.61 -9.93 -5.18
N ALA A 108 -2.57 -9.14 -5.01
CA ALA A 108 -2.35 -7.91 -5.77
C ALA A 108 -1.57 -8.15 -7.08
N ALA A 109 -1.90 -9.22 -7.82
CA ALA A 109 -1.22 -9.56 -9.09
C ALA A 109 -1.82 -8.87 -10.32
N GLY A 110 -2.94 -8.17 -10.17
CA GLY A 110 -3.78 -7.69 -11.27
C GLY A 110 -4.93 -8.66 -11.56
N GLY A 111 -5.52 -8.64 -12.75
CA GLY A 111 -6.60 -9.53 -13.15
C GLY A 111 -6.81 -9.58 -14.66
N GLY A 112 -7.49 -10.63 -15.15
CA GLY A 112 -7.68 -10.86 -16.58
C GLY A 112 -6.35 -10.93 -17.31
N TYR A 113 -6.25 -10.22 -18.42
CA TYR A 113 -5.03 -10.14 -19.23
C TYR A 113 -4.04 -9.04 -18.79
N ALA A 114 -4.31 -8.38 -17.66
CA ALA A 114 -3.42 -7.40 -17.05
C ALA A 114 -2.91 -7.92 -15.69
N GLN A 115 -1.99 -8.88 -15.72
CA GLN A 115 -1.42 -9.53 -14.53
C GLN A 115 0.12 -9.50 -14.56
N VAL A 116 0.73 -9.53 -13.37
CA VAL A 116 2.13 -9.87 -13.17
C VAL A 116 2.29 -11.36 -12.89
N VAL A 117 3.34 -11.96 -13.43
CA VAL A 117 3.62 -13.39 -13.34
C VAL A 117 5.07 -13.64 -12.91
N PRO A 118 5.35 -14.72 -12.17
CA PRO A 118 4.49 -15.86 -11.80
C PRO A 118 3.50 -15.53 -10.67
N MET A 119 2.20 -15.65 -10.95
CA MET A 119 1.14 -15.21 -10.03
C MET A 119 1.05 -16.10 -8.78
N GLU A 120 1.21 -17.42 -8.92
CA GLU A 120 1.17 -18.37 -7.80
C GLU A 120 2.26 -18.05 -6.78
N ASP A 121 3.50 -17.91 -7.23
CA ASP A 121 4.64 -17.59 -6.37
C ASP A 121 4.42 -16.27 -5.65
N LEU A 122 3.96 -15.25 -6.38
CA LEU A 122 3.73 -13.91 -5.84
C LEU A 122 2.69 -13.94 -4.70
N ASN A 123 1.63 -14.73 -4.83
CA ASN A 123 0.54 -14.78 -3.85
C ASN A 123 0.78 -15.75 -2.69
N LEU A 124 1.76 -16.62 -2.78
CA LEU A 124 2.09 -17.62 -1.75
C LEU A 124 3.44 -17.31 -1.09
N HIS A 125 4.50 -17.98 -1.53
CA HIS A 125 5.85 -17.77 -1.02
C HIS A 125 6.73 -17.20 -2.13
N PHE A 126 6.77 -15.87 -2.22
CA PHE A 126 7.41 -15.19 -3.35
C PHE A 126 8.94 -15.36 -3.34
N THR A 127 9.63 -14.59 -2.51
CA THR A 127 11.10 -14.65 -2.33
C THR A 127 11.51 -14.68 -0.86
N GLY A 128 10.53 -14.76 0.05
CA GLY A 128 10.77 -14.88 1.49
C GLY A 128 10.77 -13.55 2.24
N ASP A 129 10.45 -12.43 1.61
CA ASP A 129 10.52 -11.10 2.24
C ASP A 129 9.58 -10.98 3.43
N PHE A 130 8.33 -11.46 3.31
CA PHE A 130 7.37 -11.42 4.41
C PHE A 130 7.75 -12.36 5.55
N HIS A 131 8.35 -13.51 5.24
CA HIS A 131 8.89 -14.40 6.26
C HIS A 131 10.05 -13.74 7.03
N ALA A 132 10.95 -13.06 6.32
CA ALA A 132 12.05 -12.31 6.94
C ALA A 132 11.53 -11.19 7.86
N ILE A 133 10.52 -10.44 7.43
CA ILE A 133 9.87 -9.38 8.22
C ILE A 133 9.21 -9.97 9.46
N THR A 134 8.44 -11.06 9.32
CA THR A 134 7.81 -11.77 10.43
C THR A 134 8.85 -12.26 11.44
N SER A 135 9.94 -12.84 10.95
CA SER A 135 11.02 -13.35 11.79
C SER A 135 11.74 -12.22 12.56
N ALA A 136 12.05 -11.12 11.89
CA ALA A 136 12.68 -9.96 12.52
C ALA A 136 11.78 -9.32 13.59
N ASN A 137 10.47 -9.20 13.31
CA ASN A 137 9.49 -8.68 14.25
C ASN A 137 9.38 -9.55 15.51
N ASN A 138 9.31 -10.85 15.33
CA ASN A 138 9.15 -11.78 16.44
C ASN A 138 10.47 -12.01 17.20
N LEU A 139 11.63 -11.86 16.55
CA LEU A 139 12.91 -11.79 17.24
C LEU A 139 12.95 -10.61 18.21
N LEU A 140 12.53 -9.42 17.80
CA LEU A 140 12.47 -8.25 18.68
C LEU A 140 11.53 -8.48 19.87
N ALA A 141 10.35 -9.10 19.64
CA ALA A 141 9.43 -9.47 20.71
C ALA A 141 10.06 -10.48 21.70
N ALA A 142 10.80 -11.47 21.18
CA ALA A 142 11.50 -12.44 22.02
C ALA A 142 12.64 -11.80 22.84
N LEU A 143 13.41 -10.89 22.24
CA LEU A 143 14.47 -10.15 22.95
C LEU A 143 13.90 -9.25 24.04
N LEU A 144 12.77 -8.60 23.81
CA LEU A 144 12.05 -7.80 24.79
C LEU A 144 11.64 -8.66 26.00
N ASP A 145 10.95 -9.77 25.78
CA ASP A 145 10.50 -10.66 26.85
C ASP A 145 11.69 -11.31 27.57
N ASN A 146 12.76 -11.67 26.86
CA ASN A 146 13.98 -12.17 27.46
C ASN A 146 14.65 -11.12 28.35
N HIS A 147 14.71 -9.85 27.93
CA HIS A 147 15.26 -8.76 28.75
C HIS A 147 14.48 -8.60 30.06
N ILE A 148 13.14 -8.61 29.99
CA ILE A 148 12.28 -8.55 31.18
C ILE A 148 12.54 -9.75 32.10
N GLN A 149 12.66 -10.95 31.57
CA GLN A 149 12.89 -12.19 32.34
C GLN A 149 14.28 -12.24 32.99
N GLN A 150 15.32 -11.68 32.37
CA GLN A 150 16.70 -11.78 32.78
C GLN A 150 17.16 -10.61 33.68
N GLY A 151 16.22 -9.87 34.26
CA GLY A 151 16.54 -8.85 35.27
C GLY A 151 16.06 -7.45 34.97
N ASN A 152 15.54 -7.20 33.74
CA ASN A 152 14.89 -5.94 33.38
C ASN A 152 15.71 -4.68 33.72
N GLU A 153 16.99 -4.65 33.36
CA GLU A 153 17.91 -3.54 33.67
C GLU A 153 17.42 -2.18 33.10
N LEU A 154 16.67 -2.18 31.99
CA LEU A 154 16.09 -0.98 31.41
C LEU A 154 14.83 -0.50 32.16
N GLY A 155 14.37 -1.22 33.19
CA GLY A 155 13.22 -0.86 34.01
C GLY A 155 11.90 -0.81 33.19
N ILE A 156 11.73 -1.72 32.25
CA ILE A 156 10.52 -1.77 31.42
C ILE A 156 9.29 -2.06 32.31
N ASP A 157 8.26 -1.20 32.21
CA ASP A 157 6.96 -1.50 32.79
C ASP A 157 6.25 -2.53 31.90
N THR A 158 6.03 -3.72 32.41
CA THR A 158 5.41 -4.83 31.65
C THR A 158 3.98 -4.54 31.18
N ARG A 159 3.33 -3.52 31.76
CA ARG A 159 2.00 -3.02 31.34
C ARG A 159 2.08 -1.97 30.24
N SER A 160 3.28 -1.49 29.95
CA SER A 160 3.54 -0.44 28.95
C SER A 160 4.32 -0.97 27.74
N VAL A 161 4.30 -2.29 27.52
CA VAL A 161 4.81 -2.93 26.29
C VAL A 161 3.87 -2.59 25.15
N VAL A 162 4.42 -1.96 24.09
CA VAL A 162 3.66 -1.54 22.91
C VAL A 162 3.99 -2.39 21.68
N TRP A 163 5.13 -3.10 21.70
CA TRP A 163 5.53 -3.99 20.62
C TRP A 163 4.64 -5.21 20.53
N LYS A 164 4.18 -5.51 19.32
CA LYS A 164 3.28 -6.64 19.03
C LYS A 164 4.00 -7.70 18.22
N ARG A 165 3.64 -8.95 18.41
CA ARG A 165 4.05 -10.06 17.54
C ARG A 165 3.35 -9.95 16.20
N CYS A 166 3.82 -10.66 15.19
CA CYS A 166 3.13 -10.70 13.90
C CYS A 166 3.08 -12.10 13.30
N LEU A 167 2.07 -12.28 12.46
CA LEU A 167 1.83 -13.49 11.67
C LEU A 167 1.18 -13.07 10.36
N ASP A 168 1.67 -13.57 9.21
CA ASP A 168 1.08 -13.22 7.91
C ASP A 168 -0.12 -14.11 7.56
N MET A 169 -1.10 -14.15 8.46
CA MET A 169 -2.34 -14.89 8.30
C MET A 169 -3.48 -14.17 9.03
N ASN A 170 -4.71 -14.30 8.53
CA ASN A 170 -5.90 -13.77 9.19
C ASN A 170 -6.31 -14.68 10.36
N ASP A 171 -6.03 -14.25 11.59
CA ASP A 171 -6.39 -15.01 12.79
C ASP A 171 -6.92 -14.11 13.91
N ARG A 172 -8.25 -14.04 14.04
CA ARG A 172 -8.91 -13.15 15.01
C ARG A 172 -8.67 -13.49 16.48
N VAL A 173 -8.35 -14.74 16.79
CA VAL A 173 -8.12 -15.15 18.19
C VAL A 173 -6.79 -14.64 18.73
N LEU A 174 -5.87 -14.24 17.85
CA LEU A 174 -4.58 -13.68 18.22
C LEU A 174 -4.63 -12.16 18.50
N ARG A 175 -5.80 -11.52 18.40
CA ARG A 175 -5.91 -10.07 18.65
C ARG A 175 -5.56 -9.69 20.07
N ASN A 176 -5.99 -10.49 21.03
CA ASN A 176 -5.66 -10.33 22.43
C ASN A 176 -5.36 -11.71 23.01
N ILE A 177 -4.17 -11.88 23.54
CA ILE A 177 -3.70 -13.14 24.11
C ILE A 177 -3.00 -12.88 25.44
N VAL A 178 -2.75 -13.92 26.20
CA VAL A 178 -1.90 -13.88 27.39
C VAL A 178 -0.65 -14.70 27.11
N VAL A 179 0.51 -14.12 27.34
CA VAL A 179 1.81 -14.79 27.21
C VAL A 179 2.46 -15.03 28.58
N GLY A 180 3.49 -15.88 28.64
CA GLY A 180 4.24 -16.18 29.86
C GLY A 180 3.48 -17.04 30.88
N LEU A 181 2.42 -17.75 30.44
CA LEU A 181 1.71 -18.70 31.29
C LEU A 181 2.56 -19.94 31.54
N GLY A 182 2.52 -20.46 32.78
CA GLY A 182 3.26 -21.65 33.17
C GLY A 182 4.17 -21.45 34.38
N ALA A 183 5.37 -21.99 34.33
CA ALA A 183 6.34 -21.86 35.40
C ALA A 183 7.04 -20.49 35.38
N LYS A 184 7.74 -20.14 36.46
CA LYS A 184 8.54 -18.89 36.56
C LYS A 184 9.57 -18.75 35.43
N THR A 185 10.01 -19.85 34.87
CA THR A 185 10.95 -19.90 33.73
C THR A 185 10.31 -19.57 32.38
N ASP A 186 8.98 -19.55 32.30
CA ASP A 186 8.25 -19.34 31.03
C ASP A 186 7.99 -17.85 30.71
N GLY A 187 8.44 -16.96 31.62
CA GLY A 187 8.38 -15.52 31.42
C GLY A 187 7.42 -14.81 32.39
N THR A 188 7.25 -13.51 32.15
CA THR A 188 6.31 -12.67 32.91
C THR A 188 4.93 -12.73 32.28
N VAL A 189 3.90 -13.06 33.06
CA VAL A 189 2.52 -13.10 32.57
C VAL A 189 2.05 -11.69 32.22
N ARG A 190 1.65 -11.47 30.98
CA ARG A 190 1.13 -10.20 30.49
C ARG A 190 0.18 -10.40 29.31
N GLU A 191 -0.63 -9.39 29.03
CA GLU A 191 -1.37 -9.28 27.78
C GLU A 191 -0.40 -9.04 26.61
N ASP A 192 -0.66 -9.64 25.47
CA ASP A 192 0.03 -9.43 24.22
C ASP A 192 -0.95 -9.46 23.05
N HIS A 193 -0.46 -9.07 21.87
CA HIS A 193 -1.27 -8.95 20.66
C HIS A 193 -0.46 -9.39 19.45
N PHE A 194 -1.16 -9.93 18.44
CA PHE A 194 -0.60 -10.10 17.11
C PHE A 194 -1.18 -9.09 16.14
N VAL A 195 -0.35 -8.64 15.20
CA VAL A 195 -0.76 -7.93 14.00
C VAL A 195 -0.44 -8.80 12.78
N ILE A 196 -1.15 -8.59 11.68
CA ILE A 196 -0.74 -9.20 10.41
C ILE A 196 0.58 -8.56 9.95
N THR A 197 1.47 -9.32 9.33
CA THR A 197 2.84 -8.86 8.98
C THR A 197 2.84 -7.53 8.21
N VAL A 198 1.90 -7.31 7.32
CA VAL A 198 1.76 -6.06 6.54
C VAL A 198 1.28 -4.85 7.36
N ALA A 199 0.83 -5.06 8.59
CA ALA A 199 0.50 -3.99 9.55
C ALA A 199 1.62 -3.74 10.57
N SER A 200 2.72 -4.50 10.53
CA SER A 200 3.86 -4.32 11.42
C SER A 200 4.65 -3.05 11.09
N GLU A 201 5.27 -2.45 12.10
CA GLU A 201 6.15 -1.30 11.90
C GLU A 201 7.37 -1.66 11.03
N ILE A 202 7.90 -2.88 11.16
CA ILE A 202 9.04 -3.35 10.35
C ILE A 202 8.71 -3.35 8.86
N MET A 203 7.49 -3.72 8.47
CA MET A 203 7.06 -3.60 7.08
C MET A 203 7.14 -2.15 6.57
N ALA A 204 6.67 -1.19 7.36
CA ALA A 204 6.76 0.23 7.02
C ALA A 204 8.22 0.72 7.00
N VAL A 205 9.02 0.32 7.97
CA VAL A 205 10.47 0.63 8.05
C VAL A 205 11.19 0.13 6.81
N LEU A 206 11.03 -1.14 6.42
CA LEU A 206 11.65 -1.71 5.22
C LEU A 206 11.24 -0.93 3.97
N CYS A 207 9.95 -0.59 3.83
CA CYS A 207 9.44 0.13 2.66
C CYS A 207 9.90 1.58 2.57
N LEU A 208 10.26 2.21 3.69
CA LEU A 208 10.74 3.60 3.73
C LEU A 208 12.27 3.71 3.78
N SER A 209 12.97 2.59 3.89
CA SER A 209 14.44 2.57 3.93
C SER A 209 15.04 2.71 2.53
N ASP A 210 16.10 3.53 2.44
CA ASP A 210 16.87 3.71 1.20
C ASP A 210 17.93 2.62 1.02
N ASP A 211 18.63 2.26 2.10
CA ASP A 211 19.71 1.27 2.11
C ASP A 211 19.83 0.56 3.46
N MET A 212 20.84 -0.29 3.61
CA MET A 212 21.09 -1.04 4.84
C MET A 212 21.44 -0.14 6.03
N GLN A 213 22.08 0.99 5.81
CA GLN A 213 22.42 1.91 6.91
C GLN A 213 21.18 2.65 7.39
N ASP A 214 20.34 3.12 6.48
CA ASP A 214 19.06 3.74 6.83
C ASP A 214 18.12 2.72 7.48
N LEU A 215 18.07 1.46 6.98
CA LEU A 215 17.34 0.38 7.62
C LEU A 215 17.76 0.21 9.10
N LYS A 216 19.06 0.08 9.39
CA LYS A 216 19.56 -0.06 10.76
C LYS A 216 19.22 1.15 11.63
N LYS A 217 19.36 2.36 11.09
CA LYS A 217 19.00 3.60 11.78
C LYS A 217 17.53 3.63 12.16
N ARG A 218 16.65 3.24 11.25
CA ARG A 218 15.20 3.18 11.46
C ARG A 218 14.81 2.07 12.44
N LEU A 219 15.35 0.86 12.28
CA LEU A 219 15.13 -0.24 13.22
C LEU A 219 15.51 0.16 14.66
N GLY A 220 16.62 0.85 14.83
CA GLY A 220 17.08 1.30 16.15
C GLY A 220 16.14 2.27 16.85
N LYS A 221 15.34 3.04 16.10
CA LYS A 221 14.39 4.02 16.65
C LYS A 221 13.04 3.43 17.05
N MET A 222 12.72 2.19 16.67
CA MET A 222 11.43 1.57 16.98
C MET A 222 11.23 1.48 18.48
N VAL A 223 10.13 2.07 18.97
CA VAL A 223 9.74 2.02 20.38
C VAL A 223 9.04 0.70 20.67
N VAL A 224 9.56 -0.05 21.65
CA VAL A 224 9.05 -1.38 22.01
C VAL A 224 8.24 -1.38 23.31
N ALA A 225 8.58 -0.47 24.22
CA ALA A 225 7.93 -0.34 25.52
C ALA A 225 8.21 1.05 26.11
N TYR A 226 7.63 1.33 27.27
CA TYR A 226 8.03 2.44 28.12
C TYR A 226 8.53 1.91 29.46
N ASN A 227 9.55 2.57 30.02
CA ASN A 227 10.06 2.24 31.36
C ASN A 227 9.16 2.83 32.47
N TYR A 228 9.46 2.50 33.74
CA TYR A 228 8.69 3.01 34.89
C TYR A 228 8.72 4.53 35.04
N SER A 229 9.67 5.22 34.39
CA SER A 229 9.72 6.70 34.32
C SER A 229 8.91 7.27 33.17
N GLY A 230 8.31 6.42 32.32
CA GLY A 230 7.54 6.81 31.16
C GLY A 230 8.37 7.21 29.94
N GLU A 231 9.66 6.87 29.94
CA GLU A 231 10.58 7.08 28.81
C GLU A 231 10.49 5.91 27.82
N PRO A 232 10.62 6.16 26.51
CA PRO A 232 10.59 5.10 25.50
C PRO A 232 11.83 4.21 25.60
N VAL A 233 11.62 2.90 25.50
CA VAL A 233 12.65 1.88 25.30
C VAL A 233 12.60 1.45 23.84
N THR A 234 13.76 1.42 23.18
CA THR A 234 13.86 1.19 21.74
C THR A 234 14.50 -0.17 21.41
N ALA A 235 14.41 -0.57 20.15
CA ALA A 235 15.11 -1.76 19.66
C ALA A 235 16.65 -1.63 19.75
N ALA A 236 17.19 -0.39 19.71
CA ALA A 236 18.62 -0.15 19.94
C ALA A 236 19.01 -0.44 21.39
N ASP A 237 18.19 -0.06 22.38
CA ASP A 237 18.44 -0.32 23.80
C ASP A 237 18.47 -1.82 24.11
N LEU A 238 17.73 -2.62 23.34
CA LEU A 238 17.74 -4.09 23.41
C LEU A 238 18.87 -4.75 22.59
N ASN A 239 19.76 -3.97 21.96
CA ASN A 239 20.81 -4.47 21.06
C ASN A 239 20.29 -5.36 19.91
N ALA A 240 19.04 -5.16 19.46
CA ALA A 240 18.35 -6.02 18.48
C ALA A 240 18.73 -5.71 17.03
N VAL A 241 19.19 -4.49 16.74
CA VAL A 241 19.30 -3.92 15.38
C VAL A 241 20.14 -4.80 14.43
N GLY A 242 21.29 -5.28 14.90
CA GLY A 242 22.20 -6.09 14.05
C GLY A 242 21.57 -7.41 13.62
N ALA A 243 20.96 -8.13 14.55
CA ALA A 243 20.31 -9.41 14.29
C ALA A 243 19.08 -9.26 13.40
N MET A 244 18.27 -8.22 13.62
CA MET A 244 17.12 -7.89 12.76
C MET A 244 17.57 -7.54 11.35
N ALA A 245 18.61 -6.71 11.20
CA ALA A 245 19.16 -6.34 9.89
C ALA A 245 19.71 -7.56 9.13
N ALA A 246 20.32 -8.52 9.84
CA ALA A 246 20.78 -9.78 9.25
C ALA A 246 19.62 -10.60 8.66
N LEU A 247 18.48 -10.70 9.37
CA LEU A 247 17.27 -11.36 8.88
C LEU A 247 16.66 -10.63 7.67
N LEU A 248 16.76 -9.30 7.61
CA LEU A 248 16.15 -8.45 6.58
C LEU A 248 17.08 -8.19 5.38
N LYS A 249 18.33 -8.70 5.38
CA LYS A 249 19.34 -8.39 4.38
C LYS A 249 18.85 -8.60 2.95
N ASP A 250 18.30 -9.76 2.67
CA ASP A 250 17.82 -10.08 1.31
C ASP A 250 16.42 -9.51 1.03
N ALA A 251 15.59 -9.38 2.06
CA ALA A 251 14.28 -8.75 1.96
C ALA A 251 14.35 -7.25 1.62
N LEU A 252 15.48 -6.58 1.82
CA LEU A 252 15.68 -5.18 1.45
C LEU A 252 15.87 -4.98 -0.06
N LYS A 253 16.20 -6.04 -0.81
CA LYS A 253 16.43 -5.99 -2.26
C LYS A 253 15.11 -6.11 -3.02
N PRO A 254 14.80 -5.19 -3.97
CA PRO A 254 13.58 -5.27 -4.78
C PRO A 254 13.54 -6.54 -5.65
N ASN A 255 12.36 -7.11 -5.79
CA ASN A 255 12.10 -8.28 -6.63
C ASN A 255 11.73 -7.87 -8.04
N LEU A 256 12.37 -8.45 -9.06
CA LEU A 256 12.07 -8.28 -10.48
C LEU A 256 11.26 -9.48 -10.98
N ILE A 257 10.13 -9.18 -11.63
CA ILE A 257 9.26 -10.11 -12.37
C ILE A 257 8.78 -9.45 -13.66
N GLN A 258 7.77 -10.03 -14.30
CA GLN A 258 7.21 -9.54 -15.57
C GLN A 258 5.68 -9.53 -15.55
N THR A 259 5.08 -8.79 -16.48
CA THR A 259 3.66 -8.91 -16.81
C THR A 259 3.43 -10.03 -17.83
N LEU A 260 2.16 -10.36 -18.10
CA LEU A 260 1.78 -11.28 -19.19
C LEU A 260 2.35 -10.86 -20.56
N GLU A 261 2.55 -9.55 -20.79
CA GLU A 261 3.12 -9.00 -22.02
C GLU A 261 4.62 -8.64 -21.86
N HIS A 262 5.28 -9.21 -20.85
CA HIS A 262 6.71 -9.10 -20.60
C HIS A 262 7.20 -7.66 -20.29
N THR A 263 6.33 -6.78 -19.81
CA THR A 263 6.76 -5.51 -19.22
C THR A 263 7.42 -5.81 -17.87
N PRO A 264 8.63 -5.28 -17.60
CA PRO A 264 9.29 -5.48 -16.31
C PRO A 264 8.47 -4.90 -15.15
N ALA A 265 8.46 -5.61 -14.02
CA ALA A 265 7.80 -5.15 -12.81
C ALA A 265 8.69 -5.39 -11.59
N LEU A 266 8.85 -4.38 -10.75
CA LEU A 266 9.41 -4.50 -9.41
C LEU A 266 8.28 -4.70 -8.40
N VAL A 267 8.40 -5.74 -7.58
CA VAL A 267 7.46 -6.01 -6.48
C VAL A 267 8.25 -6.01 -5.18
N HIS A 268 7.90 -5.12 -4.23
CA HIS A 268 8.69 -5.00 -3.01
C HIS A 268 7.90 -4.34 -1.87
N GLY A 269 7.75 -5.07 -0.76
CA GLY A 269 7.01 -4.68 0.43
C GLY A 269 5.51 -4.51 0.19
N GLY A 270 4.73 -4.50 1.25
CA GLY A 270 3.26 -4.50 1.14
C GLY A 270 2.52 -3.88 2.34
N PRO A 271 2.90 -2.69 2.83
CA PRO A 271 2.25 -2.10 4.00
C PRO A 271 0.78 -1.79 3.71
N PHE A 272 -0.10 -2.02 4.70
CA PHE A 272 -1.51 -1.67 4.58
C PHE A 272 -1.72 -0.15 4.53
N ALA A 273 -2.62 0.31 3.65
CA ALA A 273 -2.91 1.73 3.46
C ALA A 273 -3.87 2.33 4.51
N ASN A 274 -4.52 1.52 5.33
CA ASN A 274 -5.40 1.99 6.40
C ASN A 274 -4.70 2.15 7.75
N ILE A 275 -3.43 1.76 7.87
CA ILE A 275 -2.65 1.86 9.12
C ILE A 275 -1.17 2.22 8.89
N ALA A 276 -0.71 2.15 7.67
CA ALA A 276 0.63 2.55 7.23
C ALA A 276 0.51 3.34 5.91
N HIS A 277 1.63 3.64 5.27
CA HIS A 277 1.64 4.48 4.07
C HIS A 277 1.09 3.80 2.79
N GLY A 278 0.88 2.49 2.81
CA GLY A 278 0.11 1.79 1.77
C GLY A 278 0.71 1.76 0.37
N CYS A 279 2.01 1.89 0.24
CA CYS A 279 2.74 1.96 -1.02
C CYS A 279 3.88 0.95 -1.03
N ASN A 280 4.36 0.55 -2.21
CA ASN A 280 5.58 -0.22 -2.33
C ASN A 280 6.80 0.56 -1.80
N SER A 281 7.96 -0.09 -1.73
CA SER A 281 9.15 0.52 -1.13
C SER A 281 9.66 1.75 -1.89
N VAL A 282 10.28 2.65 -1.15
CA VAL A 282 11.06 3.78 -1.69
C VAL A 282 12.18 3.25 -2.58
N ARG A 283 12.88 2.21 -2.13
CA ARG A 283 14.00 1.60 -2.84
C ARG A 283 13.59 1.06 -4.21
N ALA A 284 12.48 0.33 -4.32
CA ALA A 284 11.97 -0.15 -5.61
C ALA A 284 11.56 0.99 -6.54
N THR A 285 10.89 2.02 -6.01
CA THR A 285 10.46 3.18 -6.81
C THR A 285 11.66 3.99 -7.32
N LYS A 286 12.66 4.27 -6.46
CA LYS A 286 13.90 4.96 -6.86
C LYS A 286 14.68 4.14 -7.89
N ALA A 287 14.83 2.83 -7.68
CA ALA A 287 15.48 1.95 -8.66
C ALA A 287 14.76 1.98 -10.02
N ALA A 288 13.44 1.86 -10.02
CA ALA A 288 12.63 1.93 -11.24
C ALA A 288 12.85 3.25 -12.00
N LEU A 289 12.89 4.39 -11.31
CA LEU A 289 13.15 5.71 -11.91
C LEU A 289 14.51 5.79 -12.58
N LYS A 290 15.52 5.08 -12.05
CA LYS A 290 16.88 5.05 -12.61
C LYS A 290 17.04 4.10 -13.80
N MET A 291 16.07 3.20 -14.01
CA MET A 291 16.15 2.14 -15.04
C MET A 291 15.26 2.39 -16.25
N ALA A 292 14.20 3.20 -16.11
CA ALA A 292 13.20 3.37 -17.17
C ALA A 292 12.78 4.83 -17.34
N ASP A 293 12.26 5.16 -18.54
CA ASP A 293 11.77 6.51 -18.84
C ASP A 293 10.42 6.80 -18.12
N TYR A 294 9.65 5.74 -17.86
CA TYR A 294 8.34 5.83 -17.22
C TYR A 294 8.20 4.78 -16.11
N VAL A 295 7.83 5.23 -14.93
CA VAL A 295 7.56 4.39 -13.77
C VAL A 295 6.10 4.51 -13.38
N ILE A 296 5.40 3.38 -13.36
CA ILE A 296 3.99 3.31 -13.01
C ILE A 296 3.88 2.60 -11.67
N THR A 297 3.37 3.29 -10.66
CA THR A 297 3.20 2.74 -9.31
C THR A 297 1.79 2.96 -8.79
N GLU A 298 1.41 2.29 -7.72
CA GLU A 298 0.09 2.44 -7.12
C GLU A 298 0.13 2.77 -5.63
N ALA A 299 -0.95 3.37 -5.13
CA ALA A 299 -1.22 3.53 -3.71
C ALA A 299 -2.49 2.77 -3.30
N GLY A 300 -2.51 2.23 -2.08
CA GLY A 300 -3.62 1.41 -1.58
C GLY A 300 -4.91 2.18 -1.35
N PHE A 301 -6.06 1.53 -1.56
CA PHE A 301 -7.40 2.09 -1.39
C PHE A 301 -7.67 3.32 -2.26
N GLY A 302 -8.49 4.27 -1.78
CA GLY A 302 -8.82 5.51 -2.47
C GLY A 302 -7.75 6.58 -2.34
N ALA A 303 -7.89 7.65 -3.14
CA ALA A 303 -6.93 8.75 -3.13
C ALA A 303 -6.93 9.53 -1.81
N ASP A 304 -8.03 9.49 -1.07
CA ASP A 304 -8.16 10.07 0.26
C ASP A 304 -7.28 9.40 1.34
N LEU A 305 -6.89 8.15 1.13
CA LEU A 305 -6.00 7.40 2.01
C LEU A 305 -4.63 7.12 1.36
N GLY A 306 -4.64 6.37 0.25
CA GLY A 306 -3.42 5.89 -0.37
C GLY A 306 -2.61 7.00 -1.03
N ALA A 307 -3.23 7.83 -1.88
CA ALA A 307 -2.51 8.91 -2.55
C ALA A 307 -2.08 10.01 -1.56
N GLU A 308 -2.90 10.36 -0.59
CA GLU A 308 -2.52 11.29 0.48
C GLU A 308 -1.23 10.83 1.17
N LYS A 309 -1.18 9.55 1.62
CA LYS A 309 0.01 9.00 2.28
C LYS A 309 1.20 8.80 1.34
N PHE A 310 0.95 8.51 0.08
CA PHE A 310 2.00 8.51 -0.93
C PHE A 310 2.69 9.88 -1.00
N PHE A 311 1.93 10.96 -0.99
CA PHE A 311 2.43 12.32 -1.07
C PHE A 311 3.02 12.81 0.25
N ASP A 312 2.24 12.78 1.33
CA ASP A 312 2.61 13.39 2.61
C ASP A 312 3.55 12.52 3.47
N ILE A 313 3.66 11.22 3.18
CA ILE A 313 4.61 10.33 3.88
C ILE A 313 5.73 9.89 2.93
N LYS A 314 5.40 9.10 1.89
CA LYS A 314 6.43 8.48 1.03
C LYS A 314 7.23 9.53 0.25
N CYS A 315 6.58 10.43 -0.47
CA CYS A 315 7.26 11.47 -1.25
C CYS A 315 7.99 12.46 -0.36
N ARG A 316 7.37 12.90 0.74
CA ARG A 316 8.01 13.79 1.73
C ARG A 316 9.33 13.22 2.24
N MET A 317 9.35 11.96 2.66
CA MET A 317 10.52 11.33 3.25
C MET A 317 11.61 10.97 2.24
N SER A 318 11.22 10.65 1.02
CA SER A 318 12.13 10.11 0.00
C SER A 318 12.60 11.13 -1.04
N GLY A 319 11.97 12.31 -1.09
CA GLY A 319 12.22 13.34 -2.10
C GLY A 319 11.60 13.02 -3.47
N LEU A 320 10.81 11.97 -3.60
CA LEU A 320 10.11 11.61 -4.84
C LEU A 320 9.12 12.69 -5.24
N LYS A 321 9.00 12.95 -6.55
CA LYS A 321 8.08 13.93 -7.12
C LYS A 321 7.29 13.28 -8.26
N PRO A 322 5.99 13.02 -8.08
CA PRO A 322 5.17 12.45 -9.14
C PRO A 322 4.92 13.48 -10.26
N ASP A 323 4.97 12.99 -11.51
CA ASP A 323 4.75 13.81 -12.71
C ASP A 323 3.27 13.83 -13.13
N ALA A 324 2.55 12.74 -12.90
CA ALA A 324 1.12 12.62 -13.18
C ALA A 324 0.43 11.62 -12.23
N VAL A 325 -0.88 11.74 -12.11
CA VAL A 325 -1.74 10.78 -11.40
C VAL A 325 -2.80 10.24 -12.33
N VAL A 326 -3.00 8.92 -12.32
CA VAL A 326 -4.15 8.25 -12.92
C VAL A 326 -5.16 7.95 -11.83
N LEU A 327 -6.35 8.53 -11.92
CA LEU A 327 -7.45 8.32 -10.99
C LEU A 327 -8.45 7.33 -11.60
N VAL A 328 -8.50 6.14 -11.03
CA VAL A 328 -9.40 5.06 -11.47
C VAL A 328 -10.77 5.24 -10.84
N ALA A 329 -11.80 5.21 -11.66
CA ALA A 329 -13.20 5.14 -11.26
C ALA A 329 -13.90 3.97 -11.98
N THR A 330 -15.04 3.56 -11.46
CA THR A 330 -15.96 2.61 -12.11
C THR A 330 -17.38 3.15 -12.07
N ILE A 331 -18.17 2.90 -13.09
CA ILE A 331 -19.60 3.25 -13.09
C ILE A 331 -20.31 2.62 -11.88
N ARG A 332 -19.94 1.39 -11.53
CA ARG A 332 -20.47 0.68 -10.34
C ARG A 332 -20.20 1.43 -9.04
N ALA A 333 -18.95 1.88 -8.83
CA ALA A 333 -18.60 2.64 -7.63
C ALA A 333 -19.32 3.98 -7.56
N LEU A 334 -19.46 4.68 -8.68
CA LEU A 334 -20.19 5.94 -8.73
C LEU A 334 -21.68 5.74 -8.42
N LYS A 335 -22.33 4.74 -9.01
CA LYS A 335 -23.73 4.39 -8.67
C LYS A 335 -23.89 3.96 -7.22
N TYR A 336 -22.95 3.19 -6.67
CA TYR A 336 -22.93 2.82 -5.25
C TYR A 336 -22.86 4.04 -4.35
N ASN A 337 -21.96 4.97 -4.64
CA ASN A 337 -21.86 6.26 -3.96
C ASN A 337 -23.11 7.14 -4.13
N GLY A 338 -23.90 6.90 -5.16
CA GLY A 338 -25.23 7.48 -5.39
C GLY A 338 -26.39 6.79 -4.65
N GLY A 339 -26.09 5.72 -3.90
CA GLY A 339 -27.04 5.01 -3.05
C GLY A 339 -27.69 3.76 -3.66
N VAL A 340 -27.18 3.25 -4.80
CA VAL A 340 -27.67 2.00 -5.41
C VAL A 340 -27.17 0.78 -4.62
N LEU A 341 -28.05 -0.18 -4.40
CA LEU A 341 -27.72 -1.44 -3.74
C LEU A 341 -26.72 -2.28 -4.59
N ARG A 342 -25.85 -3.02 -3.93
CA ARG A 342 -24.82 -3.84 -4.61
C ARG A 342 -25.36 -4.82 -5.63
N THR A 343 -26.57 -5.33 -5.44
CA THR A 343 -27.26 -6.27 -6.32
C THR A 343 -27.77 -5.63 -7.62
N GLU A 344 -27.85 -4.30 -7.69
CA GLU A 344 -28.46 -3.53 -8.77
C GLU A 344 -27.44 -2.71 -9.58
N LEU A 345 -26.15 -2.78 -9.22
CA LEU A 345 -25.08 -1.97 -9.83
C LEU A 345 -24.85 -2.26 -11.33
N SER A 346 -25.31 -3.41 -11.84
CA SER A 346 -25.20 -3.78 -13.26
C SER A 346 -26.28 -3.16 -14.15
N THR A 347 -27.32 -2.54 -13.57
CA THR A 347 -28.40 -1.89 -14.30
C THR A 347 -28.10 -0.40 -14.49
N GLU A 348 -28.39 0.15 -15.67
CA GLU A 348 -28.24 1.59 -15.94
C GLU A 348 -29.03 2.41 -14.91
N ASN A 349 -28.39 3.43 -14.33
CA ASN A 349 -29.04 4.35 -13.41
C ASN A 349 -28.35 5.72 -13.44
N MET A 350 -28.78 6.56 -14.37
CA MET A 350 -28.23 7.90 -14.56
C MET A 350 -28.45 8.84 -13.36
N ASP A 351 -29.56 8.70 -12.64
CA ASP A 351 -29.85 9.56 -11.48
C ASP A 351 -28.90 9.23 -10.32
N ALA A 352 -28.67 7.96 -10.05
CA ALA A 352 -27.70 7.54 -9.05
C ALA A 352 -26.27 7.90 -9.47
N LEU A 353 -25.92 7.76 -10.75
CA LEU A 353 -24.62 8.16 -11.27
C LEU A 353 -24.38 9.66 -11.05
N LYS A 354 -25.37 10.51 -11.41
CA LYS A 354 -25.30 11.96 -11.18
C LYS A 354 -25.18 12.33 -9.69
N LYS A 355 -25.85 11.58 -8.83
CA LYS A 355 -25.77 11.77 -7.39
C LYS A 355 -24.41 11.34 -6.81
N GLY A 356 -23.82 10.25 -7.32
CA GLY A 356 -22.59 9.69 -6.77
C GLY A 356 -21.31 10.24 -7.38
N ILE A 357 -21.39 10.95 -8.52
CA ILE A 357 -20.19 11.49 -9.20
C ILE A 357 -19.44 12.54 -8.38
N VAL A 358 -20.09 13.14 -7.37
CA VAL A 358 -19.47 14.05 -6.43
C VAL A 358 -18.33 13.43 -5.62
N ASN A 359 -18.31 12.09 -5.52
CA ASN A 359 -17.17 11.36 -4.94
C ASN A 359 -15.94 11.46 -5.85
N LEU A 360 -16.10 11.25 -7.15
CA LEU A 360 -15.04 11.45 -8.14
C LEU A 360 -14.56 12.91 -8.13
N GLU A 361 -15.47 13.87 -8.08
CA GLU A 361 -15.13 15.30 -8.00
C GLU A 361 -14.21 15.59 -6.83
N LYS A 362 -14.58 15.13 -5.63
CA LYS A 362 -13.76 15.34 -4.42
C LYS A 362 -12.37 14.72 -4.55
N HIS A 363 -12.25 13.55 -5.15
CA HIS A 363 -10.94 12.91 -5.38
C HIS A 363 -10.10 13.67 -6.42
N ILE A 364 -10.70 14.23 -7.47
CA ILE A 364 -10.00 15.12 -8.42
C ILE A 364 -9.48 16.36 -7.69
N GLU A 365 -10.34 17.05 -6.93
CA GLU A 365 -9.95 18.22 -6.12
C GLU A 365 -8.80 17.89 -5.16
N ASN A 366 -8.87 16.75 -4.47
CA ASN A 366 -7.83 16.32 -3.54
C ASN A 366 -6.47 16.19 -4.23
N LEU A 367 -6.42 15.52 -5.37
CA LEU A 367 -5.18 15.33 -6.13
C LEU A 367 -4.63 16.64 -6.68
N GLN A 368 -5.51 17.54 -7.15
CA GLN A 368 -5.11 18.86 -7.64
C GLN A 368 -4.50 19.74 -6.55
N LYS A 369 -4.89 19.58 -5.26
CA LYS A 369 -4.28 20.29 -4.13
C LYS A 369 -2.79 19.99 -3.96
N PHE A 370 -2.37 18.78 -4.31
CA PHE A 370 -0.95 18.40 -4.33
C PHE A 370 -0.20 18.94 -5.55
N GLY A 371 -0.88 19.62 -6.48
CA GLY A 371 -0.26 20.24 -7.65
C GLY A 371 0.15 19.26 -8.76
N VAL A 372 -0.39 18.05 -8.77
CA VAL A 372 -0.06 17.02 -9.77
C VAL A 372 -1.16 16.93 -10.83
N PRO A 373 -0.83 16.90 -12.13
CA PRO A 373 -1.80 16.69 -13.20
C PRO A 373 -2.55 15.35 -13.06
N VAL A 374 -3.88 15.39 -13.29
CA VAL A 374 -4.77 14.23 -13.14
C VAL A 374 -5.30 13.77 -14.48
N VAL A 375 -5.19 12.47 -14.74
CA VAL A 375 -5.87 11.74 -15.81
C VAL A 375 -6.91 10.83 -15.18
N VAL A 376 -8.16 10.94 -15.54
CA VAL A 376 -9.23 10.06 -15.05
C VAL A 376 -9.42 8.90 -16.01
N THR A 377 -9.53 7.69 -15.46
CA THR A 377 -9.87 6.49 -16.26
C THR A 377 -11.07 5.78 -15.67
N LEU A 378 -11.98 5.35 -16.54
CA LEU A 378 -13.00 4.37 -16.19
C LEU A 378 -12.46 2.96 -16.47
N ASN A 379 -12.34 2.15 -15.43
CA ASN A 379 -12.17 0.71 -15.56
C ASN A 379 -13.51 0.13 -15.99
N SER A 380 -13.63 -0.19 -17.28
CA SER A 380 -14.88 -0.53 -17.97
C SER A 380 -15.34 -1.95 -17.67
N PHE A 381 -16.64 -2.12 -17.49
CA PHE A 381 -17.32 -3.41 -17.38
C PHE A 381 -18.34 -3.58 -18.51
N LEU A 382 -18.61 -4.82 -18.90
CA LEU A 382 -19.58 -5.16 -19.96
C LEU A 382 -21.01 -4.62 -19.72
N THR A 383 -21.32 -4.26 -18.48
CA THR A 383 -22.61 -3.73 -18.07
C THR A 383 -22.69 -2.21 -18.09
N ASP A 384 -21.58 -1.53 -18.36
CA ASP A 384 -21.55 -0.07 -18.42
C ASP A 384 -22.16 0.41 -19.73
N THR A 385 -23.05 1.40 -19.67
CA THR A 385 -23.73 1.89 -20.86
C THR A 385 -22.99 3.05 -21.52
N PRO A 386 -23.19 3.27 -22.85
CA PRO A 386 -22.60 4.43 -23.52
C PRO A 386 -23.04 5.76 -22.91
N ALA A 387 -24.26 5.86 -22.41
CA ALA A 387 -24.80 7.08 -21.78
C ALA A 387 -24.09 7.39 -20.46
N GLU A 388 -23.92 6.37 -19.60
CA GLU A 388 -23.19 6.50 -18.34
C GLU A 388 -21.73 6.90 -18.59
N THR A 389 -21.07 6.25 -19.53
CA THR A 389 -19.68 6.53 -19.91
C THR A 389 -19.50 7.96 -20.46
N ALA A 390 -20.39 8.38 -21.38
CA ALA A 390 -20.35 9.72 -21.97
C ALA A 390 -20.54 10.82 -20.90
N TYR A 391 -21.42 10.59 -19.94
CA TYR A 391 -21.65 11.53 -18.85
C TYR A 391 -20.40 11.70 -17.98
N VAL A 392 -19.73 10.60 -17.58
CA VAL A 392 -18.50 10.69 -16.77
C VAL A 392 -17.37 11.36 -17.56
N LYS A 393 -17.24 11.05 -18.85
CA LYS A 393 -16.25 11.69 -19.73
C LYS A 393 -16.43 13.21 -19.75
N GLN A 394 -17.64 13.68 -20.08
CA GLN A 394 -17.96 15.10 -20.12
C GLN A 394 -17.66 15.77 -18.75
N PHE A 395 -18.07 15.12 -17.66
CA PHE A 395 -17.83 15.62 -16.30
C PHE A 395 -16.33 15.84 -15.99
N CYS A 396 -15.46 14.92 -16.44
CA CYS A 396 -14.02 15.02 -16.25
C CYS A 396 -13.41 16.13 -17.12
N GLU A 397 -13.80 16.22 -18.38
CA GLU A 397 -13.34 17.24 -19.34
C GLU A 397 -13.69 18.67 -18.85
N GLU A 398 -14.90 18.87 -18.32
CA GLU A 398 -15.33 20.15 -17.72
C GLU A 398 -14.47 20.56 -16.52
N ARG A 399 -13.79 19.62 -15.86
CA ARG A 399 -12.87 19.86 -14.73
C ARG A 399 -11.39 19.88 -15.13
N GLY A 400 -11.11 19.97 -16.44
CA GLY A 400 -9.77 20.08 -16.99
C GLY A 400 -8.93 18.80 -16.86
N CYS A 401 -9.58 17.65 -16.63
CA CYS A 401 -8.94 16.34 -16.59
C CYS A 401 -8.97 15.66 -17.96
N GLU A 402 -7.85 15.07 -18.37
CA GLU A 402 -7.87 14.10 -19.46
C GLU A 402 -8.67 12.86 -19.04
N PHE A 403 -9.33 12.23 -20.00
CA PHE A 403 -10.17 11.06 -19.76
C PHE A 403 -9.88 9.96 -20.78
N ALA A 404 -9.85 8.70 -20.32
CA ALA A 404 -9.80 7.52 -21.17
C ALA A 404 -10.55 6.35 -20.55
N LEU A 405 -11.07 5.43 -21.39
CA LEU A 405 -11.52 4.13 -20.94
C LEU A 405 -10.34 3.19 -20.74
N SER A 406 -10.46 2.27 -19.81
CA SER A 406 -9.54 1.17 -19.58
C SER A 406 -10.28 -0.16 -19.73
N GLU A 407 -9.90 -0.94 -20.72
CA GLU A 407 -10.43 -2.29 -21.00
C GLU A 407 -9.33 -3.35 -20.78
N VAL A 408 -8.35 -3.04 -19.95
CA VAL A 408 -7.14 -3.85 -19.77
C VAL A 408 -7.42 -5.23 -19.16
N TRP A 409 -8.50 -5.39 -18.42
CA TRP A 409 -8.88 -6.68 -17.88
C TRP A 409 -9.16 -7.70 -18.99
N GLU A 410 -9.87 -7.30 -20.02
CA GLU A 410 -10.26 -8.15 -21.15
C GLU A 410 -9.19 -8.21 -22.24
N LYS A 411 -8.54 -7.07 -22.53
CA LYS A 411 -7.70 -6.89 -23.73
C LYS A 411 -6.20 -6.73 -23.40
N GLY A 412 -5.81 -6.83 -22.13
CA GLY A 412 -4.41 -6.59 -21.73
C GLY A 412 -3.94 -5.17 -22.10
N GLY A 413 -2.69 -5.05 -22.53
CA GLY A 413 -2.10 -3.76 -22.89
C GLY A 413 -2.82 -3.04 -24.03
N GLU A 414 -3.45 -3.76 -24.97
CA GLU A 414 -4.23 -3.15 -26.05
C GLU A 414 -5.38 -2.32 -25.49
N GLY A 415 -6.11 -2.84 -24.49
CA GLY A 415 -7.19 -2.13 -23.82
C GLY A 415 -6.73 -0.92 -23.00
N GLY A 416 -5.44 -0.71 -22.84
CA GLY A 416 -4.84 0.42 -22.12
C GLY A 416 -4.22 1.50 -23.03
N ILE A 417 -4.19 1.32 -24.35
CA ILE A 417 -3.49 2.24 -25.26
C ILE A 417 -4.05 3.66 -25.16
N ALA A 418 -5.38 3.81 -25.22
CA ALA A 418 -6.02 5.13 -25.11
C ALA A 418 -5.68 5.84 -23.79
N LEU A 419 -5.60 5.11 -22.67
CA LEU A 419 -5.17 5.65 -21.39
C LEU A 419 -3.68 6.05 -21.43
N ALA A 420 -2.82 5.19 -21.99
CA ALA A 420 -1.38 5.48 -22.11
C ALA A 420 -1.13 6.74 -22.94
N GLU A 421 -1.85 6.95 -24.06
CA GLU A 421 -1.75 8.15 -24.88
C GLU A 421 -2.17 9.40 -24.10
N LYS A 422 -3.24 9.33 -23.29
CA LYS A 422 -3.68 10.46 -22.43
C LYS A 422 -2.67 10.77 -21.34
N VAL A 423 -2.04 9.76 -20.75
CA VAL A 423 -0.96 9.95 -19.77
C VAL A 423 0.26 10.58 -20.43
N LEU A 424 0.71 10.09 -21.59
CA LEU A 424 1.82 10.68 -22.34
C LEU A 424 1.54 12.13 -22.73
N PHE A 425 0.34 12.40 -23.27
CA PHE A 425 -0.07 13.77 -23.59
C PHE A 425 -0.01 14.68 -22.35
N THR A 426 -0.46 14.19 -21.20
CA THR A 426 -0.42 14.94 -19.94
C THR A 426 1.01 15.25 -19.51
N LEU A 427 1.90 14.26 -19.57
CA LEU A 427 3.32 14.42 -19.22
C LEU A 427 4.06 15.41 -20.14
N GLU A 428 3.68 15.49 -21.40
CA GLU A 428 4.28 16.40 -22.39
C GLU A 428 3.74 17.83 -22.29
N ASN A 429 2.46 18.00 -21.91
CA ASN A 429 1.76 19.30 -21.99
C ASN A 429 1.43 19.94 -20.65
N LYS A 430 1.52 19.20 -19.54
CA LYS A 430 1.22 19.72 -18.20
C LYS A 430 2.42 19.48 -17.28
N GLN A 431 2.81 20.50 -16.53
CA GLN A 431 3.90 20.40 -15.55
C GLN A 431 3.35 20.08 -14.17
N SER A 432 3.96 19.12 -13.49
CA SER A 432 3.71 18.88 -12.07
C SER A 432 4.38 19.95 -11.21
N ASN A 433 3.60 20.56 -10.33
CA ASN A 433 4.05 21.48 -9.29
C ASN A 433 3.81 20.83 -7.91
N PHE A 434 4.30 19.59 -7.79
CA PHE A 434 4.06 18.77 -6.60
C PHE A 434 4.48 19.48 -5.31
N ARG A 435 3.58 19.45 -4.33
CA ARG A 435 3.79 19.94 -2.96
C ARG A 435 3.06 19.05 -1.96
N VAL A 436 3.60 18.98 -0.77
CA VAL A 436 2.96 18.32 0.39
C VAL A 436 1.87 19.22 0.97
N LEU A 437 0.94 18.62 1.72
CA LEU A 437 -0.27 19.33 2.19
C LEU A 437 0.02 20.27 3.37
N TYR A 438 0.99 19.94 4.22
CA TYR A 438 1.35 20.69 5.42
C TYR A 438 2.86 20.74 5.66
N GLY A 439 3.34 21.76 6.40
CA GLY A 439 4.75 21.90 6.80
C GLY A 439 5.14 20.98 7.96
N GLU A 440 6.44 20.84 8.18
CA GLU A 440 6.97 19.98 9.28
C GLU A 440 6.74 20.63 10.64
N GLU A 441 6.78 21.96 10.70
CA GLU A 441 6.61 22.78 11.91
C GLU A 441 5.17 22.81 12.45
N ALA A 442 4.18 22.38 11.67
CA ALA A 442 2.80 22.28 12.13
C ALA A 442 2.71 21.25 13.28
N SER A 443 1.88 21.52 14.28
CA SER A 443 1.59 20.57 15.36
C SER A 443 0.89 19.31 14.83
N LEU A 444 0.88 18.23 15.61
CA LEU A 444 0.18 17.01 15.23
C LEU A 444 -1.31 17.26 14.99
N GLU A 445 -1.93 18.07 15.84
CA GLU A 445 -3.34 18.46 15.71
C GLU A 445 -3.59 19.27 14.44
N GLU A 446 -2.75 20.26 14.11
CA GLU A 446 -2.87 21.02 12.88
C GLU A 446 -2.73 20.15 11.63
N LYS A 447 -1.81 19.17 11.62
CA LYS A 447 -1.65 18.20 10.54
C LYS A 447 -2.91 17.34 10.37
N ILE A 448 -3.46 16.82 11.48
CA ILE A 448 -4.69 16.04 11.50
C ILE A 448 -5.87 16.86 10.97
N GLU A 449 -6.04 18.09 11.46
CA GLU A 449 -7.12 18.98 11.02
C GLU A 449 -6.99 19.35 9.54
N THR A 450 -5.76 19.59 9.07
CA THR A 450 -5.50 19.89 7.65
C THR A 450 -5.95 18.73 6.76
N ILE A 451 -5.56 17.50 7.07
CA ILE A 451 -6.00 16.32 6.31
C ILE A 451 -7.52 16.17 6.38
N ALA A 452 -8.11 16.29 7.57
CA ALA A 452 -9.55 16.15 7.77
C ALA A 452 -10.36 17.14 6.95
N ARG A 453 -9.96 18.41 6.93
CA ARG A 453 -10.64 19.48 6.19
C ARG A 453 -10.36 19.41 4.69
N GLU A 454 -9.08 19.36 4.32
CA GLU A 454 -8.68 19.48 2.93
C GLU A 454 -8.97 18.21 2.11
N ILE A 455 -8.69 17.04 2.67
CA ILE A 455 -8.83 15.76 1.96
C ILE A 455 -10.21 15.15 2.17
N TYR A 456 -10.68 15.09 3.42
CA TYR A 456 -11.95 14.42 3.72
C TYR A 456 -13.17 15.35 3.55
N GLY A 457 -12.97 16.66 3.67
CA GLY A 457 -14.07 17.65 3.64
C GLY A 457 -14.83 17.75 4.97
N ALA A 458 -14.22 17.32 6.07
CA ALA A 458 -14.79 17.47 7.40
C ALA A 458 -14.82 18.93 7.85
N LYS A 459 -15.80 19.31 8.65
CA LYS A 459 -15.85 20.65 9.26
C LYS A 459 -14.89 20.83 10.44
N GLY A 460 -14.42 19.71 11.04
CA GLY A 460 -13.51 19.70 12.18
C GLY A 460 -13.15 18.30 12.64
N VAL A 461 -12.42 18.23 13.76
CA VAL A 461 -11.95 17.00 14.37
C VAL A 461 -12.34 16.95 15.84
N ASN A 462 -12.90 15.85 16.27
CA ASN A 462 -13.18 15.53 17.67
C ASN A 462 -12.10 14.60 18.21
N TYR A 463 -11.52 14.96 19.34
CA TYR A 463 -10.49 14.16 20.00
C TYR A 463 -11.04 13.56 21.30
N SER A 464 -10.88 12.24 21.47
CA SER A 464 -11.10 11.60 22.77
C SER A 464 -10.12 12.15 23.83
N SER A 465 -10.46 12.01 25.10
CA SER A 465 -9.54 12.39 26.19
C SER A 465 -8.22 11.60 26.12
N GLN A 466 -8.27 10.34 25.66
CA GLN A 466 -7.11 9.50 25.46
C GLN A 466 -6.23 10.03 24.33
N ALA A 467 -6.81 10.32 23.16
CA ALA A 467 -6.08 10.87 22.01
C ALA A 467 -5.38 12.18 22.35
N LYS A 468 -6.04 13.11 23.05
CA LYS A 468 -5.42 14.37 23.50
C LYS A 468 -4.18 14.13 24.35
N LYS A 469 -4.26 13.24 25.34
CA LYS A 469 -3.12 12.89 26.22
C LYS A 469 -1.99 12.24 25.42
N GLN A 470 -2.31 11.35 24.48
CA GLN A 470 -1.33 10.66 23.64
C GLN A 470 -0.62 11.65 22.70
N LEU A 471 -1.33 12.53 22.00
CA LEU A 471 -0.74 13.53 21.10
C LEU A 471 0.18 14.49 21.86
N ALA A 472 -0.26 14.98 23.03
CA ALA A 472 0.58 15.82 23.90
C ALA A 472 1.86 15.09 24.31
N LYS A 473 1.75 13.84 24.78
CA LYS A 473 2.90 13.02 25.16
C LYS A 473 3.86 12.76 24.00
N LEU A 474 3.34 12.47 22.81
CA LEU A 474 4.17 12.29 21.61
C LEU A 474 4.92 13.56 21.23
N SER A 475 4.30 14.72 21.36
CA SER A 475 4.94 16.01 21.13
C SER A 475 6.05 16.28 22.16
N GLU A 476 5.81 16.00 23.46
CA GLU A 476 6.82 16.10 24.53
C GLU A 476 8.03 15.18 24.30
N LEU A 477 7.80 13.99 23.73
CA LEU A 477 8.84 13.01 23.40
C LEU A 477 9.62 13.35 22.11
N GLY A 478 9.30 14.47 21.44
CA GLY A 478 9.99 14.94 20.25
C GLY A 478 9.43 14.40 18.92
N PHE A 479 8.27 13.75 18.91
CA PHE A 479 7.63 13.22 17.69
C PHE A 479 6.67 14.21 17.03
N GLY A 480 6.56 15.44 17.52
CA GLY A 480 5.64 16.47 17.01
C GLY A 480 5.88 16.88 15.57
N THR A 481 7.13 16.76 15.06
CA THR A 481 7.49 17.09 13.68
C THR A 481 7.13 15.99 12.68
N PHE A 482 6.81 14.77 13.13
CA PHE A 482 6.49 13.64 12.26
C PHE A 482 5.22 13.91 11.43
N PRO A 483 5.14 13.43 10.17
CA PRO A 483 3.89 13.39 9.45
C PRO A 483 2.89 12.46 10.13
N VAL A 484 1.61 12.68 9.88
CA VAL A 484 0.53 11.85 10.43
C VAL A 484 0.02 10.85 9.41
N CYS A 485 -0.23 9.64 9.87
CA CYS A 485 -0.83 8.55 9.11
C CYS A 485 -2.26 8.34 9.63
N MET A 486 -3.24 8.91 8.94
CA MET A 486 -4.65 8.77 9.30
C MET A 486 -5.13 7.35 9.02
N ALA A 487 -5.56 6.65 10.06
CA ALA A 487 -6.10 5.30 10.00
C ALA A 487 -7.63 5.36 10.12
N LYS A 488 -8.32 5.23 8.99
CA LYS A 488 -9.78 5.30 8.90
C LYS A 488 -10.35 4.24 7.95
N THR A 489 -11.68 4.14 7.89
CA THR A 489 -12.36 3.31 6.88
C THR A 489 -12.00 3.75 5.46
N GLN A 490 -11.84 2.79 4.56
CA GLN A 490 -11.58 3.06 3.14
C GLN A 490 -12.87 3.32 2.33
N TYR A 491 -14.04 3.07 2.88
CA TYR A 491 -15.30 3.08 2.15
C TYR A 491 -16.02 4.43 2.09
N SER A 492 -15.52 5.42 2.79
CA SER A 492 -16.07 6.77 2.84
C SER A 492 -14.98 7.81 2.97
N LEU A 493 -15.25 9.04 2.57
CA LEU A 493 -14.42 10.21 2.92
C LEU A 493 -14.50 10.52 4.43
N SER A 494 -15.61 10.16 5.10
CA SER A 494 -15.76 10.24 6.54
C SER A 494 -15.14 9.02 7.25
N ASP A 495 -15.10 9.03 8.58
CA ASP A 495 -14.79 7.87 9.44
C ASP A 495 -16.01 6.95 9.66
N ASP A 496 -17.19 7.33 9.16
CA ASP A 496 -18.38 6.48 9.10
C ASP A 496 -18.54 5.86 7.70
N PRO A 497 -18.40 4.52 7.54
CA PRO A 497 -18.51 3.86 6.24
C PRO A 497 -19.91 3.93 5.61
N ALA A 498 -20.94 4.34 6.36
CA ALA A 498 -22.29 4.50 5.85
C ALA A 498 -22.52 5.84 5.11
N LEU A 499 -21.63 6.82 5.30
CA LEU A 499 -21.71 8.12 4.64
C LEU A 499 -21.06 8.06 3.27
N LEU A 500 -21.85 7.75 2.24
CA LEU A 500 -21.38 7.59 0.86
C LEU A 500 -21.31 8.93 0.11
N GLY A 501 -20.68 8.91 -1.06
CA GLY A 501 -20.57 10.05 -1.96
C GLY A 501 -19.58 11.10 -1.46
N ARG A 502 -20.06 12.33 -1.24
CA ARG A 502 -19.31 13.45 -0.68
C ARG A 502 -20.06 13.96 0.54
N PRO A 503 -19.85 13.36 1.72
CA PRO A 503 -20.51 13.80 2.94
C PRO A 503 -20.12 15.22 3.30
N GLU A 504 -21.06 15.94 3.92
CA GLU A 504 -20.89 17.33 4.37
C GLU A 504 -21.23 17.43 5.87
N ASN A 505 -20.75 18.50 6.52
CA ASN A 505 -21.06 18.84 7.92
C ASN A 505 -20.73 17.75 8.96
N PHE A 506 -19.81 16.84 8.65
CA PHE A 506 -19.34 15.82 9.59
C PHE A 506 -18.03 16.24 10.27
N GLU A 507 -17.68 15.54 11.33
CA GLU A 507 -16.40 15.65 12.04
C GLU A 507 -15.71 14.30 12.03
N ILE A 508 -14.37 14.31 12.01
CA ILE A 508 -13.55 13.11 12.19
C ILE A 508 -13.33 12.88 13.69
N SER A 509 -13.55 11.67 14.16
CA SER A 509 -13.40 11.30 15.57
C SER A 509 -12.08 10.57 15.81
N VAL A 510 -11.08 11.28 16.33
CA VAL A 510 -9.79 10.69 16.71
C VAL A 510 -9.92 10.01 18.07
N ARG A 511 -9.69 8.70 18.10
CA ARG A 511 -9.82 7.85 19.29
C ARG A 511 -8.50 7.68 20.02
N GLU A 512 -7.44 7.41 19.29
CA GLU A 512 -6.09 7.09 19.78
C GLU A 512 -5.03 7.57 18.81
N ALA A 513 -3.82 7.80 19.32
CA ALA A 513 -2.63 8.06 18.52
C ALA A 513 -1.42 7.33 19.11
N TYR A 514 -0.53 6.84 18.25
CA TYR A 514 0.74 6.25 18.65
C TYR A 514 1.81 6.49 17.60
N VAL A 515 3.07 6.36 18.00
CA VAL A 515 4.18 6.57 17.08
C VAL A 515 4.66 5.26 16.46
N SER A 516 4.96 5.28 15.17
CA SER A 516 5.81 4.33 14.47
C SER A 516 7.16 5.02 14.26
N ALA A 517 8.00 5.02 15.31
CA ALA A 517 9.17 5.88 15.40
C ALA A 517 10.27 5.50 14.40
N GLY A 518 10.43 4.21 14.12
CA GLY A 518 11.34 3.71 13.09
C GLY A 518 10.86 4.07 11.68
N ALA A 519 9.57 3.95 11.42
CA ALA A 519 8.96 4.37 10.17
C ALA A 519 8.96 5.91 10.02
N GLY A 520 8.88 6.64 11.14
CA GLY A 520 8.97 8.11 11.17
C GLY A 520 7.64 8.81 10.94
N PHE A 521 6.52 8.24 11.40
CA PHE A 521 5.20 8.88 11.38
C PHE A 521 4.38 8.57 12.63
N VAL A 522 3.38 9.39 12.90
CA VAL A 522 2.38 9.17 13.97
C VAL A 522 1.12 8.59 13.36
N VAL A 523 0.68 7.43 13.86
CA VAL A 523 -0.59 6.79 13.45
C VAL A 523 -1.72 7.38 14.27
N VAL A 524 -2.79 7.80 13.60
CA VAL A 524 -3.97 8.43 14.20
C VAL A 524 -5.21 7.58 13.87
N LEU A 525 -5.78 6.94 14.89
CA LEU A 525 -6.93 6.05 14.74
C LEU A 525 -8.25 6.83 14.85
N THR A 526 -9.06 6.80 13.79
CA THR A 526 -10.37 7.48 13.75
C THR A 526 -11.55 6.54 13.99
N GLY A 527 -11.31 5.25 14.05
CA GLY A 527 -12.32 4.23 14.23
C GLY A 527 -11.72 2.91 14.69
N THR A 528 -12.47 1.83 14.58
CA THR A 528 -11.92 0.50 14.81
C THR A 528 -11.17 0.04 13.57
N VAL A 529 -9.86 0.22 13.56
CA VAL A 529 -8.98 -0.28 12.50
C VAL A 529 -8.43 -1.64 12.92
N MET A 530 -8.70 -2.66 12.12
CA MET A 530 -8.23 -4.02 12.41
C MET A 530 -6.82 -4.25 11.88
N THR A 531 -5.87 -4.44 12.80
CA THR A 531 -4.48 -4.79 12.50
C THR A 531 -4.25 -6.30 12.42
N MET A 532 -5.22 -7.11 12.86
CA MET A 532 -5.27 -8.56 12.71
C MET A 532 -6.65 -8.94 12.15
N PRO A 533 -6.80 -9.06 10.82
CA PRO A 533 -8.06 -9.48 10.20
C PRO A 533 -8.47 -10.89 10.63
N GLY A 534 -9.75 -11.19 10.57
CA GLY A 534 -10.25 -12.55 10.75
C GLY A 534 -10.64 -13.17 9.42
N LEU A 535 -10.64 -14.49 9.34
CA LEU A 535 -11.21 -15.20 8.20
C LEU A 535 -12.72 -14.95 8.13
N PRO A 536 -13.31 -14.78 6.92
CA PRO A 536 -14.75 -14.64 6.73
C PRO A 536 -15.46 -15.98 6.95
N LYS A 537 -16.79 -15.96 6.92
CA LYS A 537 -17.62 -17.18 7.06
C LYS A 537 -17.30 -18.24 5.99
N LYS A 538 -16.95 -17.79 4.78
CA LYS A 538 -16.49 -18.64 3.66
C LYS A 538 -15.18 -18.04 3.14
N PRO A 539 -14.03 -18.47 3.69
CA PRO A 539 -12.73 -17.97 3.23
C PRO A 539 -12.36 -18.55 1.86
N ALA A 540 -11.54 -17.82 1.12
CA ALA A 540 -11.00 -18.27 -0.17
C ALA A 540 -10.25 -19.61 -0.03
N ALA A 541 -9.64 -19.84 1.12
CA ALA A 541 -8.95 -21.09 1.47
C ALA A 541 -9.78 -22.38 1.23
N TYR A 542 -11.12 -22.30 1.27
CA TYR A 542 -11.98 -23.45 1.03
C TYR A 542 -11.97 -23.93 -0.44
N ASN A 543 -11.56 -23.05 -1.36
CA ASN A 543 -11.54 -23.34 -2.80
C ASN A 543 -10.13 -23.60 -3.34
N ILE A 544 -9.09 -23.31 -2.55
CA ILE A 544 -7.70 -23.47 -2.96
C ILE A 544 -7.29 -24.95 -2.77
N ASP A 545 -6.75 -25.55 -3.83
CA ASP A 545 -6.25 -26.93 -3.82
C ASP A 545 -5.01 -27.08 -4.72
N VAL A 546 -4.32 -28.21 -4.59
CA VAL A 546 -3.16 -28.56 -5.41
C VAL A 546 -3.41 -29.91 -6.08
N GLU A 547 -3.40 -29.94 -7.41
CA GLU A 547 -3.53 -31.15 -8.20
C GLU A 547 -2.27 -32.05 -8.06
N GLU A 548 -2.38 -33.34 -8.42
CA GLU A 548 -1.27 -34.30 -8.36
C GLU A 548 -0.02 -33.87 -9.15
N ASN A 549 -0.19 -33.09 -10.21
CA ASN A 549 0.90 -32.52 -11.02
C ASN A 549 1.53 -31.27 -10.39
N GLY A 550 1.08 -30.85 -9.19
CA GLY A 550 1.54 -29.65 -8.49
C GLY A 550 0.85 -28.35 -8.92
N LYS A 551 -0.14 -28.40 -9.82
CA LYS A 551 -0.89 -27.24 -10.29
C LYS A 551 -1.85 -26.76 -9.20
N ILE A 552 -1.82 -25.47 -8.90
CA ILE A 552 -2.72 -24.84 -7.93
C ILE A 552 -4.06 -24.47 -8.61
N THR A 553 -5.15 -24.74 -7.92
CA THR A 553 -6.50 -24.37 -8.34
C THR A 553 -7.17 -23.49 -7.29
N GLY A 554 -8.18 -22.72 -7.68
CA GLY A 554 -8.97 -21.89 -6.76
C GLY A 554 -8.23 -20.67 -6.16
N LEU A 555 -7.03 -20.36 -6.61
CA LEU A 555 -6.31 -19.15 -6.24
C LEU A 555 -6.74 -18.00 -7.20
N PHE A 556 -8.01 -17.57 -7.09
CA PHE A 556 -8.69 -16.53 -7.88
C PHE A 556 -9.05 -16.89 -9.32
#